data_504be1d83704567da5516089af0b0a61
#
_entry.id   504be1d83704567da5516089af0b0a61
#
_cell.length_a   1.000
_cell.length_b   1.000
_cell.length_c   1.000
_cell.angle_alpha   90.00
_cell.angle_beta   90.00
_cell.angle_gamma   90.00
#
_symmetry.space_group_name_H-M   'P 1'
#
loop_
_entity.id
_entity.type
_entity.pdbx_description
1 polymer ?
#
loop_
_entity_poly.entity_id
_entity_poly.type
_entity_poly.pdbx_seq_one_letter_code
_entity_poly.pdbx_strand_id
1 'polypeptide(L)'
;MTHTPTSDSDWTFLHACDSHLGTPRSYRFRPAINQRWAAIKNQMAALKPEFLLHGGDLTRDGDTHEFEYELARNDLDTLPFPTFVIPGNMDVGNKHTSVSGTIRDWDDVELNMTSERLDLFASWFGPIHWTFLYRNVRFTGFFAGVAGSGLKQEDRLWQMLEHIPKLPLAKHHVAVMHYWPFMEQPDEPEWDITNADEYDNWYFSLDREPRLRLMELLKTASVDILFCGHVHTGRPPQEVNGLKLYRSCPAGNSQQLAERWLEADTRYGFHKCDVTESGIEVTFVPGNDQCDEFGTFGPWGHPAVEERDYSVAEEQPPLTPS
;
A
#
# COMPACT_ATOMS: atom_id res chain seq x y z
N MET A 1 -27.96 -19.58 -34.52
CA MET A 1 -26.72 -20.02 -33.81
C MET A 1 -26.81 -19.48 -32.41
N THR A 2 -27.16 -20.32 -31.47
CA THR A 2 -27.24 -20.00 -30.06
C THR A 2 -25.80 -19.92 -29.50
N HIS A 3 -25.33 -18.70 -29.18
CA HIS A 3 -24.14 -18.53 -28.42
C HIS A 3 -24.37 -19.16 -27.04
N THR A 4 -23.80 -20.31 -26.80
CA THR A 4 -23.61 -20.83 -25.44
C THR A 4 -22.64 -19.86 -24.75
N PRO A 5 -22.99 -19.26 -23.58
CA PRO A 5 -22.00 -18.51 -22.83
C PRO A 5 -20.88 -19.49 -22.46
N THR A 6 -19.65 -19.17 -22.87
CA THR A 6 -18.46 -19.82 -22.31
C THR A 6 -18.54 -19.63 -20.80
N SER A 7 -18.50 -20.74 -20.06
CA SER A 7 -18.35 -20.69 -18.61
C SER A 7 -17.23 -19.71 -18.29
N ASP A 8 -17.49 -18.73 -17.40
CA ASP A 8 -16.42 -17.89 -16.84
C ASP A 8 -15.42 -18.87 -16.22
N SER A 9 -14.36 -19.16 -16.97
CA SER A 9 -13.30 -20.04 -16.49
C SER A 9 -12.67 -19.39 -15.27
N ASP A 10 -12.28 -20.18 -14.30
CA ASP A 10 -11.50 -19.75 -13.15
C ASP A 10 -10.30 -18.89 -13.61
N TRP A 11 -10.00 -17.84 -12.89
CA TRP A 11 -8.93 -16.92 -13.21
C TRP A 11 -8.27 -16.38 -11.94
N THR A 12 -7.08 -15.82 -12.08
CA THR A 12 -6.26 -15.38 -10.96
C THR A 12 -5.87 -13.91 -11.13
N PHE A 13 -5.94 -13.15 -10.07
CA PHE A 13 -5.25 -11.87 -9.93
C PHE A 13 -4.33 -11.91 -8.72
N LEU A 14 -3.41 -10.93 -8.63
CA LEU A 14 -2.46 -10.84 -7.54
C LEU A 14 -2.64 -9.53 -6.78
N HIS A 15 -2.25 -9.53 -5.51
CA HIS A 15 -2.09 -8.32 -4.71
C HIS A 15 -0.70 -8.32 -4.06
N ALA A 16 0.03 -7.20 -4.18
CA ALA A 16 1.29 -6.92 -3.50
C ALA A 16 1.30 -5.47 -3.01
N CYS A 17 2.14 -5.15 -2.05
CA CYS A 17 2.35 -3.80 -1.52
C CYS A 17 3.77 -3.66 -0.96
N ASP A 18 4.19 -2.44 -0.65
CA ASP A 18 5.42 -2.18 0.10
C ASP A 18 6.67 -2.78 -0.58
N SER A 19 6.81 -2.54 -1.88
CA SER A 19 7.99 -2.97 -2.67
C SER A 19 9.22 -2.10 -2.41
N HIS A 20 9.03 -0.82 -2.07
CA HIS A 20 10.07 0.14 -1.68
C HIS A 20 11.30 0.14 -2.59
N LEU A 21 11.05 0.22 -3.90
CA LEU A 21 12.12 0.27 -4.88
C LEU A 21 12.95 1.54 -4.75
N GLY A 22 14.25 1.39 -4.75
CA GLY A 22 15.18 2.49 -4.70
C GLY A 22 16.42 2.24 -5.56
N THR A 23 17.32 3.21 -5.60
CA THR A 23 18.60 3.14 -6.29
C THR A 23 19.72 3.55 -5.33
N PRO A 24 21.00 3.34 -5.68
CA PRO A 24 22.12 3.91 -4.90
C PRO A 24 22.07 5.44 -4.76
N ARG A 25 21.26 6.14 -5.58
CA ARG A 25 21.01 7.59 -5.48
C ARG A 25 19.93 7.93 -4.45
N SER A 26 19.14 6.93 -4.02
CA SER A 26 18.05 7.13 -3.08
C SER A 26 18.57 7.38 -1.66
N TYR A 27 17.89 8.24 -0.93
CA TYR A 27 18.24 8.61 0.44
C TYR A 27 18.35 7.40 1.39
N ARG A 28 17.46 6.39 1.24
CA ARG A 28 17.35 5.24 2.13
C ARG A 28 17.47 3.90 1.39
N PHE A 29 18.32 3.85 0.37
CA PHE A 29 18.47 2.66 -0.48
C PHE A 29 18.96 1.43 0.29
N ARG A 30 18.28 0.31 0.04
CA ARG A 30 18.65 -1.01 0.58
C ARG A 30 18.59 -2.06 -0.54
N PRO A 31 19.74 -2.53 -1.04
CA PRO A 31 19.78 -3.47 -2.16
C PRO A 31 18.96 -4.74 -1.97
N ALA A 32 18.89 -5.27 -0.74
CA ALA A 32 18.12 -6.47 -0.42
C ALA A 32 16.62 -6.31 -0.72
N ILE A 33 16.06 -5.11 -0.59
CA ILE A 33 14.65 -4.84 -0.89
C ILE A 33 14.38 -5.04 -2.39
N ASN A 34 15.23 -4.43 -3.25
CA ASN A 34 15.11 -4.61 -4.70
C ASN A 34 15.28 -6.08 -5.12
N GLN A 35 16.18 -6.82 -4.46
CA GLN A 35 16.40 -8.25 -4.75
C GLN A 35 15.17 -9.09 -4.38
N ARG A 36 14.55 -8.84 -3.22
CA ARG A 36 13.31 -9.50 -2.80
C ARG A 36 12.18 -9.22 -3.78
N TRP A 37 12.00 -7.95 -4.16
CA TRP A 37 11.00 -7.59 -5.15
C TRP A 37 11.24 -8.29 -6.50
N ALA A 38 12.47 -8.35 -6.98
CA ALA A 38 12.80 -9.07 -8.21
C ALA A 38 12.46 -10.56 -8.13
N ALA A 39 12.74 -11.21 -7.00
CA ALA A 39 12.36 -12.60 -6.76
C ALA A 39 10.84 -12.80 -6.77
N ILE A 40 10.10 -11.92 -6.11
CA ILE A 40 8.63 -11.92 -6.09
C ILE A 40 8.05 -11.72 -7.50
N LYS A 41 8.59 -10.78 -8.29
CA LYS A 41 8.15 -10.59 -9.69
C LYS A 41 8.27 -11.87 -10.51
N ASN A 42 9.37 -12.60 -10.36
CA ASN A 42 9.57 -13.87 -11.04
C ASN A 42 8.55 -14.93 -10.62
N GLN A 43 8.22 -14.99 -9.32
CA GLN A 43 7.17 -15.88 -8.81
C GLN A 43 5.79 -15.49 -9.36
N MET A 44 5.47 -14.21 -9.34
CA MET A 44 4.21 -13.67 -9.89
C MET A 44 4.07 -13.97 -11.39
N ALA A 45 5.13 -13.75 -12.17
CA ALA A 45 5.13 -14.02 -13.61
C ALA A 45 4.89 -15.49 -13.94
N ALA A 46 5.41 -16.41 -13.12
CA ALA A 46 5.20 -17.85 -13.28
C ALA A 46 3.73 -18.28 -13.09
N LEU A 47 2.95 -17.53 -12.32
CA LEU A 47 1.54 -17.80 -12.06
C LEU A 47 0.62 -17.38 -13.22
N LYS A 48 1.10 -16.53 -14.13
CA LYS A 48 0.34 -16.00 -15.28
C LYS A 48 -1.02 -15.40 -14.90
N PRO A 49 -1.07 -14.44 -13.96
CA PRO A 49 -2.31 -13.81 -13.54
C PRO A 49 -2.87 -12.91 -14.64
N GLU A 50 -4.13 -12.53 -14.51
CA GLU A 50 -4.74 -11.52 -15.39
C GLU A 50 -4.16 -10.12 -15.12
N PHE A 51 -3.86 -9.78 -13.87
CA PHE A 51 -3.25 -8.51 -13.47
C PHE A 51 -2.72 -8.55 -12.02
N LEU A 52 -1.99 -7.50 -11.66
CA LEU A 52 -1.54 -7.20 -10.30
C LEU A 52 -2.25 -5.94 -9.77
N LEU A 53 -2.71 -5.99 -8.53
CA LEU A 53 -3.09 -4.82 -7.74
C LEU A 53 -1.92 -4.48 -6.81
N HIS A 54 -1.34 -3.28 -6.92
CA HIS A 54 -0.27 -2.85 -6.04
C HIS A 54 -0.79 -1.82 -5.03
N GLY A 55 -0.69 -2.15 -3.76
CA GLY A 55 -1.28 -1.44 -2.62
C GLY A 55 -0.45 -0.28 -2.06
N GLY A 56 0.44 0.32 -2.86
CA GLY A 56 1.24 1.49 -2.45
C GLY A 56 2.62 1.14 -1.90
N ASP A 57 3.40 2.19 -1.60
CA ASP A 57 4.82 2.13 -1.28
C ASP A 57 5.60 1.37 -2.35
N LEU A 58 5.42 1.83 -3.60
CA LEU A 58 6.18 1.35 -4.76
C LEU A 58 7.64 1.70 -4.63
N THR A 59 7.90 2.94 -4.22
CA THR A 59 9.22 3.56 -4.15
C THR A 59 9.70 3.66 -2.70
N ARG A 60 10.99 3.87 -2.54
CA ARG A 60 11.60 4.05 -1.21
C ARG A 60 11.46 5.47 -0.70
N ASP A 61 11.67 6.46 -1.56
CA ASP A 61 11.66 7.88 -1.25
C ASP A 61 11.08 8.70 -2.41
N GLY A 62 10.07 8.18 -3.11
CA GLY A 62 9.45 8.83 -4.27
C GLY A 62 8.79 10.16 -3.94
N ASP A 63 8.38 10.36 -2.69
CA ASP A 63 7.91 11.65 -2.17
C ASP A 63 8.97 12.76 -2.24
N THR A 64 10.25 12.38 -2.29
CA THR A 64 11.41 13.27 -2.36
C THR A 64 12.12 13.17 -3.72
N HIS A 65 12.14 11.98 -4.34
CA HIS A 65 12.96 11.67 -5.51
C HIS A 65 12.14 11.16 -6.70
N GLU A 66 11.78 12.04 -7.63
CA GLU A 66 11.02 11.68 -8.83
C GLU A 66 11.70 10.58 -9.69
N PHE A 67 13.02 10.48 -9.69
CA PHE A 67 13.74 9.44 -10.44
C PHE A 67 13.38 8.02 -9.95
N GLU A 68 12.87 7.87 -8.75
CA GLU A 68 12.36 6.58 -8.27
C GLU A 68 11.05 6.19 -8.93
N TYR A 69 10.21 7.14 -9.32
CA TYR A 69 9.01 6.86 -10.11
C TYR A 69 9.37 6.31 -11.49
N GLU A 70 10.40 6.89 -12.14
CA GLU A 70 10.91 6.34 -13.41
C GLU A 70 11.41 4.90 -13.24
N LEU A 71 12.19 4.65 -12.16
CA LEU A 71 12.64 3.31 -11.82
C LEU A 71 11.46 2.34 -11.64
N ALA A 72 10.51 2.70 -10.78
CA ALA A 72 9.36 1.85 -10.46
C ALA A 72 8.47 1.63 -11.69
N ARG A 73 8.24 2.66 -12.50
CA ARG A 73 7.48 2.54 -13.76
C ARG A 73 8.15 1.57 -14.72
N ASN A 74 9.45 1.76 -14.99
CA ASN A 74 10.21 0.88 -15.87
C ASN A 74 10.23 -0.55 -15.35
N ASP A 75 10.31 -0.73 -14.04
CA ASP A 75 10.30 -2.05 -13.41
C ASP A 75 8.96 -2.75 -13.55
N LEU A 76 7.84 -2.05 -13.28
CA LEU A 76 6.49 -2.59 -13.46
C LEU A 76 6.20 -2.93 -14.93
N ASP A 77 6.71 -2.15 -15.88
CA ASP A 77 6.54 -2.41 -17.32
C ASP A 77 7.26 -3.69 -17.79
N THR A 78 8.15 -4.29 -16.96
CA THR A 78 8.73 -5.61 -17.24
C THR A 78 7.78 -6.77 -16.92
N LEU A 79 6.71 -6.53 -16.20
CA LEU A 79 5.73 -7.58 -15.88
C LEU A 79 4.93 -7.96 -17.13
N PRO A 80 4.67 -9.27 -17.36
CA PRO A 80 3.93 -9.73 -18.54
C PRO A 80 2.40 -9.58 -18.42
N PHE A 81 1.92 -8.79 -17.45
CA PHE A 81 0.51 -8.53 -17.17
C PHE A 81 0.33 -7.09 -16.67
N PRO A 82 -0.88 -6.51 -16.81
CA PRO A 82 -1.17 -5.17 -16.33
C PRO A 82 -1.03 -5.04 -14.82
N THR A 83 -0.64 -3.85 -14.37
CA THR A 83 -0.59 -3.50 -12.94
C THR A 83 -1.44 -2.26 -12.68
N PHE A 84 -2.33 -2.35 -11.70
CA PHE A 84 -3.11 -1.23 -11.17
C PHE A 84 -2.52 -0.82 -9.84
N VAL A 85 -2.15 0.43 -9.69
CA VAL A 85 -1.44 0.93 -8.52
C VAL A 85 -2.24 2.01 -7.79
N ILE A 86 -1.99 2.15 -6.50
CA ILE A 86 -2.31 3.30 -5.67
C ILE A 86 -1.02 3.74 -4.97
N PRO A 87 -0.87 5.00 -4.57
CA PRO A 87 0.29 5.40 -3.78
C PRO A 87 0.24 4.87 -2.35
N GLY A 88 1.42 4.78 -1.73
CA GLY A 88 1.61 4.75 -0.29
C GLY A 88 2.23 6.04 0.20
N ASN A 89 2.51 6.14 1.50
CA ASN A 89 3.10 7.35 2.07
C ASN A 89 4.54 7.59 1.63
N MET A 90 5.29 6.54 1.33
CA MET A 90 6.65 6.68 0.81
C MET A 90 6.67 7.18 -0.64
N ASP A 91 5.56 7.06 -1.33
CA ASP A 91 5.42 7.59 -2.69
C ASP A 91 5.04 9.08 -2.70
N VAL A 92 4.24 9.57 -1.74
CA VAL A 92 3.60 10.91 -1.85
C VAL A 92 3.62 11.76 -0.58
N GLY A 93 4.23 11.26 0.50
CA GLY A 93 4.24 11.89 1.83
C GLY A 93 3.22 11.29 2.79
N ASN A 94 3.40 11.59 4.06
CA ASN A 94 2.60 11.03 5.15
C ASN A 94 1.17 11.58 5.16
N LYS A 95 0.26 10.87 5.85
CA LYS A 95 -1.09 11.38 6.10
C LYS A 95 -1.01 12.73 6.82
N HIS A 96 -2.04 13.55 6.61
CA HIS A 96 -2.02 14.92 7.09
C HIS A 96 -2.02 15.00 8.62
N THR A 97 -1.13 15.84 9.17
CA THR A 97 -1.15 16.30 10.55
C THR A 97 -1.05 17.83 10.60
N SER A 98 -1.65 18.44 11.60
CA SER A 98 -1.48 19.87 11.93
C SER A 98 -0.48 20.08 13.07
N VAL A 99 0.10 19.01 13.60
CA VAL A 99 1.03 19.05 14.73
C VAL A 99 2.45 19.17 14.21
N SER A 100 3.18 20.17 14.70
CA SER A 100 4.62 20.32 14.49
C SER A 100 5.39 19.85 15.74
N GLY A 101 6.63 19.39 15.56
CA GLY A 101 7.46 18.91 16.66
C GLY A 101 6.88 17.63 17.27
N THR A 102 6.50 16.68 16.46
CA THR A 102 6.02 15.38 16.89
C THR A 102 7.11 14.58 17.60
N ILE A 103 6.76 13.47 18.23
CA ILE A 103 7.70 12.55 18.90
C ILE A 103 8.77 12.05 17.93
N ARG A 104 8.45 11.99 16.63
CA ARG A 104 9.34 11.56 15.57
C ARG A 104 9.51 12.69 14.56
N ASP A 105 10.74 13.10 14.31
CA ASP A 105 11.06 14.20 13.35
C ASP A 105 10.60 13.93 11.90
N TRP A 106 10.21 12.71 11.60
CA TRP A 106 9.77 12.26 10.27
C TRP A 106 8.25 12.22 10.07
N ASP A 107 7.47 12.71 11.05
CA ASP A 107 6.02 12.89 10.97
C ASP A 107 5.60 14.33 11.34
N ASP A 108 6.45 15.25 11.00
CA ASP A 108 6.11 16.66 11.09
C ASP A 108 5.17 17.07 9.94
N VAL A 109 4.49 18.21 10.14
CA VAL A 109 3.66 18.86 9.12
C VAL A 109 4.39 19.07 7.78
N GLU A 110 5.70 19.20 7.77
CA GLU A 110 6.51 19.34 6.56
C GLU A 110 6.56 18.07 5.71
N LEU A 111 6.28 16.91 6.31
CA LEU A 111 6.26 15.62 5.64
C LEU A 111 4.86 15.21 5.17
N ASN A 112 3.85 16.05 5.41
CA ASN A 112 2.51 15.83 4.91
C ASN A 112 2.52 15.70 3.38
N MET A 113 1.68 14.81 2.88
CA MET A 113 1.40 14.77 1.44
C MET A 113 0.88 16.12 0.95
N THR A 114 1.16 16.43 -0.30
CA THR A 114 0.65 17.62 -0.97
C THR A 114 -0.12 17.29 -2.23
N SER A 115 -0.97 18.21 -2.71
CA SER A 115 -1.66 18.02 -3.98
C SER A 115 -0.70 17.84 -5.14
N GLU A 116 0.44 18.53 -5.10
CA GLU A 116 1.49 18.47 -6.13
C GLU A 116 2.13 17.09 -6.19
N ARG A 117 2.50 16.50 -5.05
CA ARG A 117 3.06 15.14 -4.98
C ARG A 117 2.04 14.10 -5.45
N LEU A 118 0.78 14.23 -5.05
CA LEU A 118 -0.30 13.34 -5.49
C LEU A 118 -0.57 13.45 -7.00
N ASP A 119 -0.55 14.68 -7.56
CA ASP A 119 -0.73 14.90 -8.99
C ASP A 119 0.51 14.41 -9.77
N LEU A 120 1.72 14.56 -9.21
CA LEU A 120 2.95 14.03 -9.80
C LEU A 120 2.91 12.51 -9.87
N PHE A 121 2.58 11.82 -8.77
CA PHE A 121 2.39 10.36 -8.78
C PHE A 121 1.37 9.94 -9.83
N ALA A 122 0.23 10.65 -9.90
CA ALA A 122 -0.81 10.34 -10.87
C ALA A 122 -0.34 10.52 -12.33
N SER A 123 0.61 11.42 -12.59
CA SER A 123 1.17 11.60 -13.93
C SER A 123 2.04 10.42 -14.38
N TRP A 124 2.67 9.70 -13.44
CA TRP A 124 3.49 8.52 -13.72
C TRP A 124 2.68 7.22 -13.77
N PHE A 125 1.73 7.05 -12.85
CA PHE A 125 1.09 5.75 -12.59
C PHE A 125 -0.43 5.74 -12.87
N GLY A 126 -1.03 6.89 -13.16
CA GLY A 126 -2.47 7.03 -13.33
C GLY A 126 -3.21 7.44 -12.06
N PRO A 127 -4.54 7.43 -12.08
CA PRO A 127 -5.35 7.95 -10.98
C PRO A 127 -5.04 7.27 -9.64
N ILE A 128 -4.94 8.07 -8.56
CA ILE A 128 -4.74 7.56 -7.19
C ILE A 128 -6.01 6.96 -6.57
N HIS A 129 -7.16 7.18 -7.22
CA HIS A 129 -8.44 6.57 -6.90
C HIS A 129 -9.06 6.07 -8.19
N TRP A 130 -9.42 4.79 -8.24
CA TRP A 130 -9.99 4.17 -9.42
C TRP A 130 -10.97 3.06 -9.06
N THR A 131 -11.90 2.76 -9.96
CA THR A 131 -12.75 1.58 -9.90
C THR A 131 -13.02 1.05 -11.29
N PHE A 132 -13.05 -0.26 -11.44
CA PHE A 132 -13.41 -0.93 -12.68
C PHE A 132 -14.10 -2.27 -12.42
N LEU A 133 -14.81 -2.76 -13.41
CA LEU A 133 -15.44 -4.07 -13.40
C LEU A 133 -14.67 -5.00 -14.34
N TYR A 134 -14.29 -6.18 -13.85
CA TYR A 134 -13.67 -7.23 -14.63
C TYR A 134 -14.32 -8.58 -14.30
N ARG A 135 -14.89 -9.25 -15.31
CA ARG A 135 -15.56 -10.58 -15.19
C ARG A 135 -16.45 -10.70 -13.93
N ASN A 136 -17.37 -9.78 -13.73
CA ASN A 136 -18.28 -9.72 -12.58
C ASN A 136 -17.64 -9.47 -11.21
N VAL A 137 -16.36 -9.14 -11.12
CA VAL A 137 -15.70 -8.63 -9.92
C VAL A 137 -15.41 -7.15 -10.08
N ARG A 138 -15.87 -6.34 -9.14
CA ARG A 138 -15.51 -4.94 -9.06
C ARG A 138 -14.20 -4.81 -8.31
N PHE A 139 -13.32 -3.98 -8.84
CA PHE A 139 -12.07 -3.61 -8.20
C PHE A 139 -12.08 -2.12 -7.91
N THR A 140 -11.66 -1.75 -6.72
CA THR A 140 -11.56 -0.34 -6.29
C THR A 140 -10.25 -0.12 -5.58
N GLY A 141 -9.41 0.77 -6.11
CA GLY A 141 -8.18 1.20 -5.45
C GLY A 141 -8.30 2.66 -5.03
N PHE A 142 -7.81 2.97 -3.83
CA PHE A 142 -7.85 4.34 -3.34
C PHE A 142 -6.77 4.59 -2.29
N PHE A 143 -6.28 5.82 -2.26
CA PHE A 143 -5.33 6.27 -1.26
C PHE A 143 -6.06 6.95 -0.10
N ALA A 144 -6.27 6.21 0.98
CA ALA A 144 -6.99 6.69 2.16
C ALA A 144 -6.20 7.72 2.98
N GLY A 145 -4.89 7.85 2.78
CA GLY A 145 -4.06 8.85 3.46
C GLY A 145 -4.52 10.30 3.23
N VAL A 146 -5.27 10.58 2.14
CA VAL A 146 -5.84 11.92 1.89
C VAL A 146 -7.02 12.27 2.81
N ALA A 147 -7.58 11.28 3.49
CA ALA A 147 -8.77 11.47 4.31
C ALA A 147 -8.46 12.35 5.53
N GLY A 148 -9.17 13.46 5.68
CA GLY A 148 -8.92 14.47 6.72
C GLY A 148 -7.90 15.55 6.32
N SER A 149 -7.34 15.50 5.11
CA SER A 149 -6.32 16.47 4.66
C SER A 149 -6.90 17.80 4.18
N GLY A 150 -8.16 17.85 3.77
CA GLY A 150 -8.77 19.02 3.11
C GLY A 150 -8.28 19.23 1.67
N LEU A 151 -7.49 18.33 1.10
CA LEU A 151 -7.02 18.43 -0.28
C LEU A 151 -8.11 18.07 -1.29
N LYS A 152 -8.02 18.61 -2.52
CA LYS A 152 -8.96 18.28 -3.61
C LYS A 152 -9.04 16.78 -3.92
N GLN A 153 -8.01 16.01 -3.61
CA GLN A 153 -7.97 14.57 -3.80
C GLN A 153 -8.83 13.83 -2.76
N GLU A 154 -9.01 14.40 -1.57
CA GLU A 154 -9.94 13.87 -0.58
C GLU A 154 -11.39 13.96 -1.09
N ASP A 155 -11.79 15.10 -1.65
CA ASP A 155 -13.13 15.25 -2.24
C ASP A 155 -13.39 14.18 -3.32
N ARG A 156 -12.38 13.90 -4.16
CA ARG A 156 -12.47 12.86 -5.20
C ARG A 156 -12.60 11.46 -4.60
N LEU A 157 -11.90 11.17 -3.50
CA LEU A 157 -12.03 9.91 -2.77
C LEU A 157 -13.49 9.69 -2.34
N TRP A 158 -14.04 10.66 -1.61
CA TRP A 158 -15.39 10.53 -1.09
C TRP A 158 -16.44 10.46 -2.20
N GLN A 159 -16.33 11.30 -3.22
CA GLN A 159 -17.23 11.26 -4.38
C GLN A 159 -17.19 9.91 -5.09
N MET A 160 -16.00 9.32 -5.29
CA MET A 160 -15.87 8.00 -5.89
C MET A 160 -16.56 6.94 -5.04
N LEU A 161 -16.25 6.85 -3.75
CA LEU A 161 -16.81 5.84 -2.85
C LEU A 161 -18.33 5.95 -2.73
N GLU A 162 -18.89 7.16 -2.64
CA GLU A 162 -20.33 7.43 -2.63
C GLU A 162 -21.03 7.13 -3.96
N HIS A 163 -20.26 7.09 -5.05
CA HIS A 163 -20.79 6.76 -6.37
C HIS A 163 -20.87 5.26 -6.64
N ILE A 164 -19.98 4.47 -6.03
CA ILE A 164 -19.88 3.01 -6.28
C ILE A 164 -21.23 2.28 -6.15
N PRO A 165 -22.09 2.52 -5.15
CA PRO A 165 -23.38 1.85 -5.04
C PRO A 165 -24.35 2.12 -6.20
N LYS A 166 -24.08 3.15 -7.02
CA LYS A 166 -24.87 3.52 -8.21
C LYS A 166 -24.37 2.85 -9.49
N LEU A 167 -23.21 2.20 -9.43
CA LEU A 167 -22.62 1.47 -10.55
C LEU A 167 -23.32 0.11 -10.76
N PRO A 168 -23.17 -0.54 -11.91
CA PRO A 168 -23.68 -1.89 -12.13
C PRO A 168 -23.22 -2.84 -11.03
N LEU A 169 -24.12 -3.68 -10.55
CA LEU A 169 -23.80 -4.69 -9.53
C LEU A 169 -22.71 -5.64 -10.03
N ALA A 170 -21.82 -5.98 -9.14
CA ALA A 170 -20.82 -7.03 -9.31
C ALA A 170 -21.16 -8.21 -8.39
N LYS A 171 -20.69 -9.40 -8.74
CA LYS A 171 -20.83 -10.58 -7.90
C LYS A 171 -19.96 -10.49 -6.64
N HIS A 172 -18.78 -9.92 -6.81
CA HIS A 172 -17.81 -9.67 -5.75
C HIS A 172 -17.21 -8.27 -5.89
N HIS A 173 -16.76 -7.72 -4.76
CA HIS A 173 -16.10 -6.43 -4.73
C HIS A 173 -14.81 -6.51 -3.90
N VAL A 174 -13.69 -6.26 -4.55
CA VAL A 174 -12.35 -6.21 -3.96
C VAL A 174 -11.87 -4.77 -3.91
N ALA A 175 -11.44 -4.33 -2.75
CA ALA A 175 -10.84 -3.03 -2.56
C ALA A 175 -9.38 -3.13 -2.15
N VAL A 176 -8.60 -2.11 -2.49
CA VAL A 176 -7.18 -1.96 -2.11
C VAL A 176 -6.96 -0.56 -1.61
N MET A 177 -6.37 -0.43 -0.44
CA MET A 177 -5.86 0.82 0.10
C MET A 177 -4.51 0.61 0.78
N HIS A 178 -3.76 1.68 1.05
CA HIS A 178 -2.42 1.53 1.63
C HIS A 178 -2.46 1.39 3.15
N TYR A 179 -3.02 2.39 3.85
CA TYR A 179 -3.08 2.39 5.30
C TYR A 179 -3.95 1.27 5.87
N TRP A 180 -3.60 0.74 7.05
CA TRP A 180 -4.50 -0.10 7.81
C TRP A 180 -5.61 0.77 8.44
N PRO A 181 -6.89 0.40 8.40
CA PRO A 181 -7.94 1.34 8.80
C PRO A 181 -7.97 1.62 10.32
N PHE A 182 -7.63 0.63 11.15
CA PHE A 182 -7.67 0.71 12.63
C PHE A 182 -6.72 -0.33 13.23
N MET A 183 -6.25 -0.12 14.45
CA MET A 183 -5.32 -1.05 15.08
C MET A 183 -6.01 -2.29 15.63
N GLU A 184 -7.11 -2.12 16.36
CA GLU A 184 -7.88 -3.20 16.99
C GLU A 184 -9.29 -3.31 16.43
N GLN A 185 -10.04 -2.20 16.38
CA GLN A 185 -11.45 -2.18 15.98
C GLN A 185 -11.86 -0.83 15.37
N PRO A 186 -12.89 -0.81 14.51
CA PRO A 186 -13.26 0.40 13.76
C PRO A 186 -13.62 1.61 14.63
N ASP A 187 -14.18 1.42 15.81
CA ASP A 187 -14.63 2.47 16.72
C ASP A 187 -13.62 2.84 17.81
N GLU A 188 -12.38 2.35 17.71
CA GLU A 188 -11.29 2.74 18.60
C GLU A 188 -11.12 4.28 18.66
N PRO A 189 -10.56 4.82 19.78
CA PRO A 189 -10.44 6.26 19.95
C PRO A 189 -9.54 6.90 18.89
N GLU A 190 -9.52 8.23 18.88
CA GLU A 190 -8.46 8.99 18.21
C GLU A 190 -7.14 8.77 18.96
N TRP A 191 -6.06 8.60 18.23
CA TRP A 191 -4.73 8.40 18.78
C TRP A 191 -3.97 9.73 18.84
N ASP A 192 -3.31 9.99 19.97
CA ASP A 192 -2.53 11.22 20.17
C ASP A 192 -1.11 11.06 19.60
N ILE A 193 -0.85 11.76 18.50
CA ILE A 193 0.47 11.78 17.84
C ILE A 193 1.59 12.32 18.77
N THR A 194 1.25 13.10 19.80
CA THR A 194 2.20 13.64 20.76
C THR A 194 2.49 12.70 21.94
N ASN A 195 1.76 11.60 22.05
CA ASN A 195 1.94 10.57 23.04
C ASN A 195 2.78 9.41 22.48
N ALA A 196 3.95 9.15 23.09
CA ALA A 196 4.89 8.12 22.64
C ALA A 196 4.28 6.70 22.58
N ASP A 197 3.33 6.39 23.46
CA ASP A 197 2.69 5.09 23.52
C ASP A 197 1.57 4.93 22.47
N GLU A 198 1.03 6.05 21.96
CA GLU A 198 -0.05 6.07 20.98
C GLU A 198 0.42 6.39 19.57
N TYR A 199 1.62 6.97 19.44
CA TYR A 199 2.17 7.43 18.16
C TYR A 199 2.11 6.37 17.05
N ASP A 200 2.53 5.13 17.32
CA ASP A 200 2.52 4.10 16.29
C ASP A 200 1.08 3.68 15.90
N ASN A 201 0.14 3.73 16.83
CA ASN A 201 -1.27 3.48 16.52
C ASN A 201 -1.79 4.57 15.56
N TRP A 202 -1.45 5.84 15.85
CA TRP A 202 -1.75 6.95 14.96
C TRP A 202 -1.08 6.76 13.59
N TYR A 203 0.21 6.44 13.57
CA TYR A 203 0.99 6.33 12.33
C TYR A 203 0.45 5.25 11.39
N PHE A 204 0.14 4.08 11.92
CA PHE A 204 -0.25 2.92 11.12
C PHE A 204 -1.74 2.84 10.80
N SER A 205 -2.59 3.67 11.40
CA SER A 205 -4.04 3.66 11.16
C SER A 205 -4.57 4.99 10.61
N LEU A 206 -5.85 5.03 10.32
CA LEU A 206 -6.55 6.25 9.92
C LEU A 206 -7.10 6.97 11.15
N ASP A 207 -7.19 8.30 11.08
CA ASP A 207 -7.83 9.12 12.07
C ASP A 207 -9.31 8.74 12.21
N ARG A 208 -9.86 8.90 13.40
CA ARG A 208 -11.16 8.30 13.77
C ARG A 208 -12.32 8.70 12.87
N GLU A 209 -12.49 9.98 12.61
CA GLU A 209 -13.64 10.47 11.82
C GLU A 209 -13.61 9.95 10.37
N PRO A 210 -12.53 10.14 9.58
CA PRO A 210 -12.45 9.59 8.25
C PRO A 210 -12.50 8.06 8.21
N ARG A 211 -11.95 7.37 9.21
CA ARG A 211 -12.03 5.92 9.35
C ARG A 211 -13.48 5.42 9.45
N LEU A 212 -14.28 6.02 10.33
CA LEU A 212 -15.68 5.63 10.50
C LEU A 212 -16.49 5.87 9.22
N ARG A 213 -16.28 7.01 8.56
CA ARG A 213 -16.91 7.31 7.27
C ARG A 213 -16.49 6.28 6.20
N LEU A 214 -15.21 5.98 6.12
CA LEU A 214 -14.68 5.00 5.17
C LEU A 214 -15.31 3.62 5.37
N MET A 215 -15.33 3.11 6.60
CA MET A 215 -15.90 1.79 6.91
C MET A 215 -17.39 1.70 6.55
N GLU A 216 -18.16 2.76 6.78
CA GLU A 216 -19.58 2.79 6.38
C GLU A 216 -19.75 2.83 4.85
N LEU A 217 -18.90 3.57 4.14
CA LEU A 217 -18.93 3.60 2.67
C LEU A 217 -18.53 2.28 2.06
N LEU A 218 -17.51 1.59 2.59
CA LEU A 218 -17.12 0.25 2.13
C LEU A 218 -18.24 -0.77 2.33
N LYS A 219 -18.93 -0.70 3.47
CA LYS A 219 -20.11 -1.53 3.75
C LYS A 219 -21.25 -1.22 2.77
N THR A 220 -21.56 0.05 2.53
CA THR A 220 -22.60 0.49 1.60
C THR A 220 -22.29 0.07 0.17
N ALA A 221 -21.00 0.08 -0.22
CA ALA A 221 -20.51 -0.38 -1.49
C ALA A 221 -20.44 -1.92 -1.61
N SER A 222 -20.80 -2.65 -0.56
CA SER A 222 -20.74 -4.12 -0.49
C SER A 222 -19.35 -4.66 -0.85
N VAL A 223 -18.31 -4.10 -0.23
CA VAL A 223 -16.93 -4.59 -0.39
C VAL A 223 -16.79 -5.90 0.40
N ASP A 224 -16.38 -6.97 -0.28
CA ASP A 224 -16.18 -8.30 0.33
C ASP A 224 -14.76 -8.43 0.90
N ILE A 225 -13.77 -7.86 0.21
CA ILE A 225 -12.34 -7.99 0.53
C ILE A 225 -11.68 -6.63 0.46
N LEU A 226 -10.91 -6.30 1.51
CA LEU A 226 -10.03 -5.14 1.55
C LEU A 226 -8.59 -5.56 1.82
N PHE A 227 -7.69 -5.22 0.91
CA PHE A 227 -6.25 -5.38 1.10
C PHE A 227 -5.62 -4.07 1.56
N CYS A 228 -4.72 -4.16 2.56
CA CYS A 228 -3.97 -3.04 3.11
C CYS A 228 -2.49 -3.41 3.25
N GLY A 229 -1.61 -2.42 3.05
CA GLY A 229 -0.17 -2.48 3.27
C GLY A 229 0.27 -1.70 4.49
N HIS A 230 1.34 -0.89 4.35
CA HIS A 230 1.86 0.11 5.27
C HIS A 230 2.49 -0.44 6.56
N VAL A 231 1.87 -1.43 7.19
CA VAL A 231 2.34 -1.96 8.48
C VAL A 231 3.56 -2.88 8.33
N HIS A 232 3.83 -3.38 7.13
CA HIS A 232 4.91 -4.30 6.77
C HIS A 232 4.91 -5.62 7.55
N THR A 233 3.76 -6.00 8.08
CA THR A 233 3.55 -7.31 8.70
C THR A 233 2.20 -7.85 8.30
N GLY A 234 2.16 -9.11 7.93
CA GLY A 234 0.91 -9.82 7.69
C GLY A 234 0.22 -10.21 8.98
N ARG A 235 -1.04 -10.60 8.88
CA ARG A 235 -1.81 -11.27 9.93
C ARG A 235 -2.92 -12.10 9.31
N PRO A 236 -3.51 -13.06 10.05
CA PRO A 236 -4.73 -13.71 9.63
C PRO A 236 -5.81 -12.68 9.27
N PRO A 237 -6.65 -12.95 8.26
CA PRO A 237 -7.69 -12.00 7.86
C PRO A 237 -8.64 -11.71 9.01
N GLN A 238 -9.00 -10.45 9.18
CA GLN A 238 -9.96 -10.00 10.18
C GLN A 238 -11.31 -9.76 9.47
N GLU A 239 -12.38 -10.23 10.08
CA GLU A 239 -13.73 -10.01 9.56
C GLU A 239 -14.46 -8.94 10.38
N VAL A 240 -14.95 -7.90 9.69
CA VAL A 240 -15.70 -6.80 10.29
C VAL A 240 -16.94 -6.53 9.45
N ASN A 241 -18.11 -6.80 10.01
CA ASN A 241 -19.41 -6.56 9.35
C ASN A 241 -19.52 -7.22 7.95
N GLY A 242 -18.94 -8.40 7.76
CA GLY A 242 -18.93 -9.12 6.49
C GLY A 242 -17.79 -8.71 5.52
N LEU A 243 -17.02 -7.69 5.85
CA LEU A 243 -15.81 -7.30 5.12
C LEU A 243 -14.62 -8.09 5.65
N LYS A 244 -13.88 -8.78 4.77
CA LYS A 244 -12.62 -9.43 5.10
C LYS A 244 -11.45 -8.48 4.84
N LEU A 245 -10.73 -8.14 5.90
CA LEU A 245 -9.55 -7.26 5.84
C LEU A 245 -8.28 -8.12 5.85
N TYR A 246 -7.41 -7.87 4.89
CA TYR A 246 -6.09 -8.49 4.77
C TYR A 246 -5.02 -7.44 5.03
N ARG A 247 -4.33 -7.54 6.17
CA ARG A 247 -3.08 -6.82 6.40
C ARG A 247 -1.97 -7.61 5.73
N SER A 248 -1.48 -7.08 4.63
CA SER A 248 -0.57 -7.80 3.74
C SER A 248 0.86 -7.77 4.26
N CYS A 249 1.57 -8.88 4.07
CA CYS A 249 3.02 -8.87 4.17
C CYS A 249 3.60 -7.98 3.06
N PRO A 250 4.73 -7.30 3.30
CA PRO A 250 5.38 -6.47 2.30
C PRO A 250 5.99 -7.32 1.18
N ALA A 251 6.10 -6.75 -0.01
CA ALA A 251 6.77 -7.41 -1.12
C ALA A 251 8.31 -7.24 -1.08
N GLY A 252 8.81 -6.21 -0.42
CA GLY A 252 10.25 -5.93 -0.38
C GLY A 252 10.80 -5.69 1.03
N ASN A 253 10.10 -4.89 1.83
CA ASN A 253 10.60 -4.41 3.10
C ASN A 253 9.89 -5.09 4.29
N SER A 254 10.63 -5.78 5.15
CA SER A 254 10.08 -6.39 6.37
C SER A 254 10.14 -5.42 7.54
N GLN A 255 9.13 -5.46 8.42
CA GLN A 255 9.04 -4.61 9.59
C GLN A 255 9.85 -5.16 10.76
N GLN A 256 10.67 -4.32 11.38
CA GLN A 256 11.44 -4.66 12.57
C GLN A 256 10.61 -4.58 13.87
N LEU A 257 9.44 -3.94 13.82
CA LEU A 257 8.56 -3.79 14.98
C LEU A 257 7.53 -4.91 15.14
N ALA A 258 7.72 -6.02 14.44
CA ALA A 258 6.80 -7.15 14.49
C ALA A 258 6.49 -7.66 15.91
N GLU A 259 7.43 -7.53 16.84
CA GLU A 259 7.23 -7.90 18.26
C GLU A 259 6.11 -7.12 18.94
N ARG A 260 5.74 -5.96 18.40
CA ARG A 260 4.71 -5.09 18.95
C ARG A 260 3.29 -5.60 18.67
N TRP A 261 3.12 -6.38 17.63
CA TRP A 261 1.82 -6.93 17.25
C TRP A 261 1.81 -8.44 17.36
N LEU A 262 1.02 -8.94 18.31
CA LEU A 262 0.73 -10.37 18.41
C LEU A 262 0.22 -10.88 17.05
N GLU A 263 0.62 -12.09 16.69
CA GLU A 263 0.25 -12.74 15.40
C GLU A 263 0.84 -12.07 14.14
N ALA A 264 1.88 -11.24 14.26
CA ALA A 264 2.52 -10.64 13.11
C ALA A 264 3.26 -11.68 12.27
N ASP A 265 2.93 -11.73 10.97
CA ASP A 265 3.69 -12.47 9.96
C ASP A 265 4.74 -11.54 9.37
N THR A 266 6.01 -11.84 9.61
CA THR A 266 7.16 -11.02 9.19
C THR A 266 7.76 -11.46 7.87
N ARG A 267 7.17 -12.46 7.21
CA ARG A 267 7.60 -12.88 5.89
C ARG A 267 7.34 -11.77 4.87
N TYR A 268 8.04 -11.80 3.76
CA TYR A 268 7.72 -11.01 2.58
C TYR A 268 7.06 -11.90 1.53
N GLY A 269 6.24 -11.29 0.66
CA GLY A 269 5.50 -12.06 -0.33
C GLY A 269 4.36 -11.27 -0.95
N PHE A 270 3.39 -11.99 -1.47
CA PHE A 270 2.20 -11.42 -2.11
C PHE A 270 0.99 -12.33 -1.92
N HIS A 271 -0.19 -11.83 -2.22
CA HIS A 271 -1.40 -12.65 -2.23
C HIS A 271 -1.73 -13.09 -3.66
N LYS A 272 -1.98 -14.39 -3.83
CA LYS A 272 -2.62 -14.99 -4.98
C LYS A 272 -4.12 -15.09 -4.71
N CYS A 273 -4.92 -14.58 -5.62
CA CYS A 273 -6.38 -14.54 -5.50
C CYS A 273 -7.01 -15.33 -6.65
N ASP A 274 -7.50 -16.51 -6.35
CA ASP A 274 -8.17 -17.37 -7.32
C ASP A 274 -9.68 -17.10 -7.30
N VAL A 275 -10.19 -16.63 -8.43
CA VAL A 275 -11.62 -16.34 -8.61
C VAL A 275 -12.26 -17.53 -9.28
N THR A 276 -13.28 -18.07 -8.62
CA THR A 276 -14.05 -19.21 -9.11
C THR A 276 -15.55 -18.89 -9.09
N GLU A 277 -16.36 -19.80 -9.55
CA GLU A 277 -17.80 -19.67 -9.46
C GLU A 277 -18.28 -19.57 -7.99
N SER A 278 -17.57 -20.20 -7.04
CA SER A 278 -17.92 -20.21 -5.62
C SER A 278 -17.47 -18.98 -4.83
N GLY A 279 -16.52 -18.20 -5.36
CA GLY A 279 -15.99 -17.01 -4.67
C GLY A 279 -14.53 -16.71 -5.00
N ILE A 280 -13.90 -15.93 -4.13
CA ILE A 280 -12.49 -15.54 -4.23
C ILE A 280 -11.73 -16.19 -3.08
N GLU A 281 -10.77 -17.05 -3.43
CA GLU A 281 -9.83 -17.65 -2.48
C GLU A 281 -8.54 -16.84 -2.47
N VAL A 282 -8.11 -16.40 -1.27
CA VAL A 282 -6.90 -15.61 -1.08
C VAL A 282 -5.86 -16.45 -0.38
N THR A 283 -4.72 -16.66 -1.04
CA THR A 283 -3.59 -17.43 -0.52
C THR A 283 -2.34 -16.54 -0.46
N PHE A 284 -1.67 -16.48 0.69
CA PHE A 284 -0.38 -15.83 0.80
C PHE A 284 0.72 -16.70 0.17
N VAL A 285 1.50 -16.12 -0.72
CA VAL A 285 2.66 -16.74 -1.38
C VAL A 285 3.92 -16.07 -0.84
N PRO A 286 4.71 -16.76 0.01
CA PRO A 286 5.95 -16.19 0.54
C PRO A 286 7.02 -16.08 -0.55
N GLY A 287 7.86 -15.07 -0.44
CA GLY A 287 9.06 -14.95 -1.27
C GLY A 287 9.99 -16.14 -1.05
N ASN A 288 10.58 -16.64 -2.12
CA ASN A 288 11.39 -17.85 -2.13
C ASN A 288 12.90 -17.57 -2.15
N ASP A 289 13.31 -16.31 -2.16
CA ASP A 289 14.69 -15.90 -2.12
C ASP A 289 15.07 -15.43 -0.70
N GLN A 290 16.25 -15.84 -0.25
CA GLN A 290 16.83 -15.38 1.01
C GLN A 290 17.85 -14.29 0.68
N CYS A 291 17.37 -13.06 0.65
CA CYS A 291 18.26 -11.91 0.50
C CYS A 291 18.79 -11.53 1.87
N ASP A 292 20.08 -11.69 2.07
CA ASP A 292 20.76 -11.22 3.26
C ASP A 292 20.73 -9.68 3.29
N GLU A 293 20.42 -9.13 4.44
CA GLU A 293 20.55 -7.69 4.66
C GLU A 293 22.01 -7.40 5.03
N PHE A 294 22.65 -6.56 4.24
CA PHE A 294 24.00 -6.10 4.52
C PHE A 294 23.93 -4.73 5.21
N GLY A 295 24.73 -4.57 6.25
CA GLY A 295 24.88 -3.32 6.98
C GLY A 295 24.04 -3.24 8.26
N THR A 296 24.44 -2.34 9.15
CA THR A 296 23.69 -1.95 10.33
C THR A 296 22.63 -0.93 9.93
N PHE A 297 21.41 -1.17 10.34
CA PHE A 297 20.30 -0.27 10.07
C PHE A 297 19.95 0.46 11.36
N GLY A 298 19.78 1.78 11.27
CA GLY A 298 19.24 2.58 12.33
C GLY A 298 17.81 2.16 12.68
N PRO A 299 17.20 2.78 13.68
CA PRO A 299 15.80 2.56 14.03
C PRO A 299 14.92 2.59 12.78
N TRP A 300 13.90 1.75 12.73
CA TRP A 300 12.93 1.71 11.62
C TRP A 300 13.48 1.19 10.29
N GLY A 301 14.62 0.51 10.31
CA GLY A 301 15.22 -0.07 9.12
C GLY A 301 15.94 0.92 8.21
N HIS A 302 16.20 2.14 8.68
CA HIS A 302 17.04 3.10 7.97
C HIS A 302 18.52 2.74 8.15
N PRO A 303 19.36 2.87 7.10
CA PRO A 303 20.80 2.81 7.28
C PRO A 303 21.25 3.84 8.32
N ALA A 304 22.24 3.51 9.14
CA ALA A 304 22.87 4.51 9.97
C ALA A 304 23.44 5.64 9.10
N VAL A 305 23.47 6.87 9.59
CA VAL A 305 23.87 8.05 8.78
C VAL A 305 25.26 7.85 8.18
N GLU A 306 26.16 7.23 8.92
CA GLU A 306 27.54 6.96 8.52
C GLU A 306 27.65 5.91 7.39
N GLU A 307 26.63 5.09 7.22
CA GLU A 307 26.58 4.02 6.21
C GLU A 307 25.90 4.43 4.92
N ARG A 308 25.35 5.65 4.88
CA ARG A 308 24.66 6.18 3.70
C ARG A 308 25.68 6.69 2.69
N ASP A 309 25.73 6.08 1.53
CA ASP A 309 26.55 6.55 0.43
C ASP A 309 25.76 7.50 -0.48
N TYR A 310 26.03 8.77 -0.35
CA TYR A 310 25.44 9.81 -1.18
C TYR A 310 26.33 10.24 -2.36
N SER A 311 27.44 9.56 -2.58
CA SER A 311 28.40 9.94 -3.62
C SER A 311 27.82 9.95 -5.04
N VAL A 312 26.78 9.17 -5.26
CA VAL A 312 26.08 9.06 -6.55
C VAL A 312 24.70 9.74 -6.54
N ALA A 313 24.29 10.34 -5.43
CA ALA A 313 23.01 11.02 -5.35
C ALA A 313 23.03 12.34 -6.14
N GLU A 314 22.00 12.57 -6.94
CA GLU A 314 21.83 13.85 -7.65
C GLU A 314 21.42 14.98 -6.69
N GLU A 315 20.63 14.61 -5.69
CA GLU A 315 20.15 15.50 -4.64
C GLU A 315 20.77 15.11 -3.30
N GLN A 316 21.14 16.11 -2.52
CA GLN A 316 21.54 15.85 -1.14
C GLN A 316 20.28 15.53 -0.34
N PRO A 317 20.32 14.53 0.56
CA PRO A 317 19.21 14.27 1.44
C PRO A 317 18.92 15.51 2.30
N PRO A 318 17.66 15.70 2.75
CA PRO A 318 17.39 16.74 3.72
C PRO A 318 18.31 16.54 4.93
N LEU A 319 18.88 17.61 5.42
CA LEU A 319 19.68 17.58 6.64
C LEU A 319 18.78 17.05 7.74
N THR A 320 19.13 15.92 8.31
CA THR A 320 18.48 15.47 9.55
C THR A 320 18.59 16.58 10.57
N PRO A 321 17.50 17.02 11.21
CA PRO A 321 17.60 17.97 12.32
C PRO A 321 18.59 17.42 13.33
N SER A 322 19.57 18.26 13.66
CA SER A 322 20.62 17.93 14.65
C SER A 322 20.05 17.89 16.06
#